data_3fd28517c84fbddfe3c514ffdaf69404
#
_entry.id   3fd28517c84fbddfe3c514ffdaf69404
#
_cell.length_a   1.000
_cell.length_b   1.000
_cell.length_c   1.000
_cell.angle_alpha   90.00
_cell.angle_beta   90.00
_cell.angle_gamma   90.00
#
_symmetry.space_group_name_H-M   'P 1'
#
loop_
_entity.id
_entity.type
_entity.pdbx_description
1 polymer ?
#
loop_
_entity_poly.entity_id
_entity_poly.type
_entity_poly.pdbx_seq_one_letter_code
_entity_poly.pdbx_strand_id
1 'polypeptide(L)'
;MIHFAIPALLFAHLTIAQVIIIAEPKTNVTILSPKSICTFDTPAEGVKLDRKELDAAVGELKGSITDLQFGALSAALSHSKIKDKKEAAMFMAHIWHNSAGLKEKRELYCMVDLERCKEPYKGVLPGRVYYGRGYMSLATEGNYREASQALFKDDRLLKNPELVAEDECISWRVAIFFWERNVQDAAKSGKFGETTKRVNSAECASGDKAANDIARRRFGYYKVFLKAFGVKEEEAKEEGCY
;
A
#
# COMPACT_ATOMS: atom_id res chain seq x y z
N MET A 1 -53.26 29.61 28.97
CA MET A 1 -52.78 29.43 27.57
C MET A 1 -51.44 30.15 27.43
N ILE A 2 -50.38 29.42 27.54
CA ILE A 2 -49.01 29.98 27.40
C ILE A 2 -48.41 29.35 26.16
N HIS A 3 -48.14 30.17 25.14
CA HIS A 3 -47.49 29.76 23.92
C HIS A 3 -45.99 29.80 24.12
N PHE A 4 -45.34 28.65 24.01
CA PHE A 4 -43.88 28.58 23.87
C PHE A 4 -43.49 28.57 22.41
N ALA A 5 -42.81 29.62 22.00
CA ALA A 5 -42.17 29.71 20.70
C ALA A 5 -40.87 28.92 20.69
N ILE A 6 -40.70 28.04 19.72
CA ILE A 6 -39.45 27.27 19.46
C ILE A 6 -38.55 28.18 18.64
N PRO A 7 -37.30 28.43 19.04
CA PRO A 7 -36.35 29.15 18.19
C PRO A 7 -35.83 28.27 17.10
N ALA A 8 -35.83 28.79 15.89
CA ALA A 8 -35.26 28.19 14.68
C ALA A 8 -33.74 27.96 14.85
N LEU A 9 -33.29 26.71 14.68
CA LEU A 9 -31.87 26.40 14.54
C LEU A 9 -31.34 26.98 13.22
N LEU A 10 -30.39 27.89 13.34
CA LEU A 10 -29.55 28.34 12.21
C LEU A 10 -28.68 27.17 11.72
N PHE A 11 -28.92 26.75 10.49
CA PHE A 11 -27.95 25.95 9.75
C PHE A 11 -26.77 26.84 9.39
N ALA A 12 -25.65 26.62 10.03
CA ALA A 12 -24.37 27.22 9.62
C ALA A 12 -23.94 26.56 8.31
N HIS A 13 -24.05 27.29 7.22
CA HIS A 13 -23.43 26.93 5.94
C HIS A 13 -21.90 26.95 6.11
N LEU A 14 -21.27 25.79 5.95
CA LEU A 14 -19.83 25.70 5.82
C LEU A 14 -19.43 26.39 4.51
N THR A 15 -18.83 27.56 4.60
CA THR A 15 -18.31 28.30 3.47
C THR A 15 -17.06 27.59 2.96
N ILE A 16 -17.12 27.18 1.69
CA ILE A 16 -15.98 26.75 0.88
C ILE A 16 -14.95 27.87 0.92
N ALA A 17 -13.72 27.54 1.33
CA ALA A 17 -12.61 28.46 1.32
C ALA A 17 -12.44 29.05 -0.08
N GLN A 18 -12.73 30.32 -0.23
CA GLN A 18 -12.45 31.07 -1.45
C GLN A 18 -10.94 31.20 -1.60
N VAL A 19 -10.40 30.56 -2.63
CA VAL A 19 -9.03 30.83 -3.10
C VAL A 19 -9.05 32.24 -3.71
N ILE A 20 -8.44 33.18 -3.02
CA ILE A 20 -8.22 34.53 -3.58
C ILE A 20 -7.11 34.41 -4.62
N ILE A 21 -7.48 34.42 -5.89
CA ILE A 21 -6.54 34.56 -7.00
C ILE A 21 -6.21 36.06 -7.13
N ILE A 22 -5.02 36.43 -6.67
CA ILE A 22 -4.46 37.75 -7.01
C ILE A 22 -3.84 37.60 -8.40
N ALA A 23 -4.51 38.14 -9.40
CA ALA A 23 -4.00 38.15 -10.76
C ALA A 23 -3.03 39.31 -10.93
N GLU A 24 -1.73 39.00 -11.06
CA GLU A 24 -0.76 39.89 -11.71
C GLU A 24 -0.64 39.54 -13.20
N PRO A 25 -0.48 40.53 -14.11
CA PRO A 25 -0.52 40.26 -15.54
C PRO A 25 0.81 39.67 -16.02
N LYS A 26 0.70 38.56 -16.72
CA LYS A 26 1.77 37.90 -17.54
C LYS A 26 2.81 37.10 -16.78
N THR A 27 2.37 36.06 -16.11
CA THR A 27 3.23 34.88 -15.91
C THR A 27 2.47 33.62 -16.30
N ASN A 28 3.10 32.74 -17.06
CA ASN A 28 2.55 31.45 -17.42
C ASN A 28 2.20 30.71 -16.14
N VAL A 29 0.91 30.53 -15.86
CA VAL A 29 0.45 29.69 -14.76
C VAL A 29 0.72 28.25 -15.18
N THR A 30 1.87 27.74 -14.80
CA THR A 30 2.10 26.31 -14.79
C THR A 30 1.20 25.76 -13.68
N ILE A 31 0.09 25.15 -14.04
CA ILE A 31 -0.71 24.35 -13.11
C ILE A 31 0.20 23.20 -12.70
N LEU A 32 0.89 23.34 -11.57
CA LEU A 32 1.55 22.25 -10.90
C LEU A 32 0.43 21.31 -10.44
N SER A 33 0.13 20.27 -11.24
CA SER A 33 -0.61 19.14 -10.71
C SER A 33 0.15 18.69 -9.45
N PRO A 34 -0.54 18.27 -8.38
CA PRO A 34 0.12 17.75 -7.20
C PRO A 34 0.76 16.40 -7.56
N LYS A 35 1.89 16.43 -8.27
CA LYS A 35 2.82 15.31 -8.28
C LYS A 35 3.39 15.29 -6.88
N SER A 36 2.92 14.36 -6.05
CA SER A 36 3.69 13.91 -4.91
C SER A 36 5.00 13.41 -5.50
N ILE A 37 6.03 14.27 -5.51
CA ILE A 37 7.34 13.94 -6.06
C ILE A 37 7.97 13.02 -5.05
N CYS A 38 7.87 11.71 -5.29
CA CYS A 38 8.61 10.73 -4.52
C CYS A 38 10.09 10.94 -4.80
N THR A 39 10.85 11.35 -3.80
CA THR A 39 12.30 11.48 -3.90
C THR A 39 12.99 10.20 -3.46
N PHE A 40 13.99 9.77 -4.21
CA PHE A 40 14.78 8.57 -3.94
C PHE A 40 16.27 8.91 -4.06
N ASP A 41 17.08 8.35 -3.17
CA ASP A 41 18.53 8.50 -3.18
C ASP A 41 19.24 7.37 -3.95
N THR A 42 18.46 6.45 -4.53
CA THR A 42 18.96 5.28 -5.27
C THR A 42 18.83 5.47 -6.78
N PRO A 43 19.69 4.85 -7.60
CA PRO A 43 19.55 4.84 -9.07
C PRO A 43 18.22 4.19 -9.49
N ALA A 44 17.67 4.63 -10.63
CA ALA A 44 16.44 4.08 -11.21
C ALA A 44 16.75 2.86 -12.09
N GLU A 45 17.05 1.73 -11.45
CA GLU A 45 17.44 0.48 -12.12
C GLU A 45 16.38 -0.64 -11.99
N GLY A 46 15.30 -0.38 -11.28
CA GLY A 46 14.21 -1.34 -11.07
C GLY A 46 13.31 -1.51 -12.28
N VAL A 47 12.37 -2.44 -12.18
CA VAL A 47 11.41 -2.72 -13.24
C VAL A 47 10.50 -1.52 -13.51
N LYS A 48 10.17 -1.32 -14.78
CA LYS A 48 9.19 -0.33 -15.23
C LYS A 48 7.92 -1.06 -15.68
N LEU A 49 6.79 -0.65 -15.13
CA LEU A 49 5.48 -1.11 -15.55
C LEU A 49 4.82 -0.05 -16.43
N ASP A 50 4.20 -0.49 -17.52
CA ASP A 50 3.35 0.39 -18.33
C ASP A 50 2.02 0.62 -17.63
N ARG A 51 1.48 1.85 -17.75
CA ARG A 51 0.16 2.20 -17.19
C ARG A 51 -0.94 1.30 -17.73
N LYS A 52 -0.91 0.99 -19.04
CA LYS A 52 -1.91 0.14 -19.67
C LYS A 52 -1.87 -1.30 -19.17
N GLU A 53 -0.67 -1.85 -18.91
CA GLU A 53 -0.52 -3.18 -18.33
C GLU A 53 -1.16 -3.24 -16.93
N LEU A 54 -0.92 -2.22 -16.12
CA LEU A 54 -1.49 -2.18 -14.78
C LEU A 54 -3.00 -1.93 -14.80
N ASP A 55 -3.49 -1.02 -15.64
CA ASP A 55 -4.93 -0.77 -15.82
C ASP A 55 -5.66 -2.04 -16.30
N ALA A 56 -5.05 -2.83 -17.18
CA ALA A 56 -5.61 -4.11 -17.64
C ALA A 56 -5.74 -5.10 -16.47
N ALA A 57 -4.69 -5.24 -15.63
CA ALA A 57 -4.72 -6.13 -14.48
C ALA A 57 -5.79 -5.72 -13.45
N VAL A 58 -5.78 -4.45 -13.04
CA VAL A 58 -6.72 -3.96 -12.01
C VAL A 58 -8.16 -3.95 -12.53
N GLY A 59 -8.36 -3.72 -13.83
CA GLY A 59 -9.67 -3.79 -14.49
C GLY A 59 -10.23 -5.23 -14.52
N GLU A 60 -9.41 -6.23 -14.85
CA GLU A 60 -9.79 -7.65 -14.77
C GLU A 60 -10.21 -8.03 -13.34
N LEU A 61 -9.54 -7.45 -12.32
CA LEU A 61 -9.84 -7.63 -10.90
C LEU A 61 -10.98 -6.72 -10.39
N LYS A 62 -11.69 -6.03 -11.28
CA LYS A 62 -12.82 -5.11 -10.97
C LYS A 62 -12.43 -3.97 -10.02
N GLY A 63 -11.24 -3.45 -10.18
CA GLY A 63 -10.74 -2.29 -9.44
C GLY A 63 -10.19 -1.21 -10.35
N SER A 64 -9.47 -0.27 -9.77
CA SER A 64 -8.83 0.82 -10.48
C SER A 64 -7.60 1.30 -9.72
N ILE A 65 -6.74 2.04 -10.41
CA ILE A 65 -5.60 2.73 -9.82
C ILE A 65 -5.64 4.20 -10.23
N THR A 66 -5.49 5.11 -9.27
CA THR A 66 -5.45 6.55 -9.55
C THR A 66 -4.10 6.96 -10.14
N ASP A 67 -4.04 8.15 -10.75
CA ASP A 67 -2.77 8.68 -11.29
C ASP A 67 -1.73 8.90 -10.20
N LEU A 68 -2.16 9.32 -9.00
CA LEU A 68 -1.29 9.48 -7.84
C LEU A 68 -0.70 8.13 -7.39
N GLN A 69 -1.53 7.10 -7.26
CA GLN A 69 -1.10 5.75 -6.90
C GLN A 69 -0.13 5.17 -7.94
N PHE A 70 -0.48 5.30 -9.24
CA PHE A 70 0.39 4.81 -10.31
C PHE A 70 1.72 5.54 -10.35
N GLY A 71 1.71 6.87 -10.26
CA GLY A 71 2.94 7.68 -10.26
C GLY A 71 3.87 7.32 -9.12
N ALA A 72 3.34 7.17 -7.90
CA ALA A 72 4.11 6.79 -6.72
C ALA A 72 4.62 5.34 -6.80
N LEU A 73 3.80 4.38 -7.25
CA LEU A 73 4.20 3.00 -7.51
C LEU A 73 5.31 2.92 -8.56
N SER A 74 5.13 3.59 -9.71
CA SER A 74 6.10 3.59 -10.81
C SER A 74 7.45 4.16 -10.37
N ALA A 75 7.43 5.25 -9.60
CA ALA A 75 8.64 5.81 -9.01
C ALA A 75 9.29 4.83 -8.03
N ALA A 76 8.52 4.23 -7.11
CA ALA A 76 9.05 3.28 -6.14
C ALA A 76 9.63 2.02 -6.81
N LEU A 77 8.96 1.44 -7.79
CA LEU A 77 9.44 0.27 -8.53
C LEU A 77 10.71 0.58 -9.32
N SER A 78 10.78 1.74 -9.99
CA SER A 78 11.98 2.10 -10.76
C SER A 78 13.23 2.25 -9.89
N HIS A 79 13.08 2.57 -8.59
CA HIS A 79 14.16 2.68 -7.62
C HIS A 79 14.32 1.46 -6.71
N SER A 80 13.68 0.33 -7.07
CA SER A 80 13.70 -0.92 -6.31
C SER A 80 14.72 -1.93 -6.85
N LYS A 81 14.90 -3.01 -6.08
CA LYS A 81 15.65 -4.19 -6.51
C LYS A 81 14.77 -5.21 -7.25
N ILE A 82 13.49 -4.94 -7.46
CA ILE A 82 12.62 -5.75 -8.32
C ILE A 82 13.02 -5.47 -9.77
N LYS A 83 13.57 -6.46 -10.48
CA LYS A 83 14.21 -6.26 -11.78
C LYS A 83 13.37 -6.75 -12.96
N ASP A 84 12.40 -7.60 -12.73
CA ASP A 84 11.61 -8.20 -13.80
C ASP A 84 10.10 -8.16 -13.50
N LYS A 85 9.32 -8.36 -14.55
CA LYS A 85 7.85 -8.30 -14.49
C LYS A 85 7.23 -9.49 -13.76
N LYS A 86 7.92 -10.62 -13.68
CA LYS A 86 7.45 -11.79 -12.93
C LYS A 86 7.48 -11.52 -11.43
N GLU A 87 8.58 -10.99 -10.93
CA GLU A 87 8.68 -10.58 -9.53
C GLU A 87 7.71 -9.43 -9.21
N ALA A 88 7.58 -8.44 -10.12
CA ALA A 88 6.62 -7.36 -9.97
C ALA A 88 5.16 -7.86 -9.89
N ALA A 89 4.81 -8.89 -10.66
CA ALA A 89 3.49 -9.52 -10.59
C ALA A 89 3.25 -10.22 -9.24
N MET A 90 4.26 -10.91 -8.68
CA MET A 90 4.18 -11.48 -7.34
C MET A 90 3.97 -10.39 -6.28
N PHE A 91 4.76 -9.32 -6.34
CA PHE A 91 4.63 -8.16 -5.45
C PHE A 91 3.22 -7.56 -5.52
N MET A 92 2.74 -7.26 -6.73
CA MET A 92 1.41 -6.66 -6.92
C MET A 92 0.26 -7.55 -6.46
N ALA A 93 0.38 -8.86 -6.55
CA ALA A 93 -0.62 -9.80 -6.04
C ALA A 93 -0.79 -9.70 -4.52
N HIS A 94 0.32 -9.60 -3.79
CA HIS A 94 0.29 -9.41 -2.34
C HIS A 94 -0.23 -8.03 -1.95
N ILE A 95 0.20 -6.98 -2.65
CA ILE A 95 -0.31 -5.62 -2.50
C ILE A 95 -1.83 -5.61 -2.70
N TRP A 96 -2.31 -6.17 -3.80
CA TRP A 96 -3.73 -6.19 -4.14
C TRP A 96 -4.58 -6.84 -3.04
N HIS A 97 -4.09 -7.98 -2.54
CA HIS A 97 -4.78 -8.67 -1.46
C HIS A 97 -4.79 -7.86 -0.16
N ASN A 98 -3.63 -7.38 0.28
CA ASN A 98 -3.49 -6.72 1.58
C ASN A 98 -4.21 -5.37 1.66
N SER A 99 -4.43 -4.72 0.52
CA SER A 99 -5.05 -3.40 0.43
C SER A 99 -6.48 -3.41 -0.10
N ALA A 100 -7.14 -4.57 -0.14
CA ALA A 100 -8.47 -4.71 -0.71
C ALA A 100 -8.59 -4.06 -2.10
N GLY A 101 -7.61 -4.30 -2.98
CA GLY A 101 -7.58 -3.72 -4.31
C GLY A 101 -7.17 -2.25 -4.35
N LEU A 102 -6.16 -1.86 -3.61
CA LEU A 102 -5.59 -0.51 -3.45
C LEU A 102 -6.53 0.51 -2.75
N LYS A 103 -7.60 0.03 -2.10
CA LYS A 103 -8.58 0.88 -1.41
C LYS A 103 -8.21 1.16 0.03
N GLU A 104 -7.60 0.17 0.70
CA GLU A 104 -7.34 0.20 2.13
C GLU A 104 -5.84 0.21 2.42
N LYS A 105 -5.42 1.12 3.28
CA LYS A 105 -4.03 1.24 3.76
C LYS A 105 -3.95 1.14 5.28
N ARG A 106 -5.00 0.65 5.93
CA ARG A 106 -5.05 0.40 7.37
C ARG A 106 -5.71 -0.94 7.64
N GLU A 107 -5.24 -1.64 8.63
CA GLU A 107 -5.86 -2.88 9.11
C GLU A 107 -7.27 -2.58 9.60
N LEU A 108 -8.28 -3.08 8.87
CA LEU A 108 -9.68 -2.74 9.08
C LEU A 108 -10.16 -3.09 10.51
N TYR A 109 -9.69 -4.19 11.05
CA TYR A 109 -10.01 -4.61 12.41
C TYR A 109 -9.61 -3.55 13.44
N CYS A 110 -8.43 -2.96 13.32
CA CYS A 110 -7.95 -1.92 14.22
C CYS A 110 -8.63 -0.57 13.99
N MET A 111 -9.15 -0.32 12.80
CA MET A 111 -9.95 0.88 12.53
C MET A 111 -11.33 0.82 13.18
N VAL A 112 -11.93 -0.38 13.28
CA VAL A 112 -13.22 -0.60 13.91
C VAL A 112 -13.11 -0.59 15.44
N ASP A 113 -12.04 -1.21 15.96
CA ASP A 113 -11.81 -1.34 17.40
C ASP A 113 -10.32 -1.21 17.73
N LEU A 114 -9.87 0.03 17.88
CA LEU A 114 -8.48 0.34 18.20
C LEU A 114 -8.04 -0.23 19.56
N GLU A 115 -8.97 -0.33 20.53
CA GLU A 115 -8.64 -0.84 21.88
C GLU A 115 -8.08 -2.25 21.82
N ARG A 116 -8.66 -3.11 20.98
CA ARG A 116 -8.17 -4.48 20.79
C ARG A 116 -6.81 -4.57 20.16
N CYS A 117 -6.40 -3.53 19.43
CA CYS A 117 -5.09 -3.47 18.77
C CYS A 117 -3.99 -2.86 19.66
N LYS A 118 -4.36 -2.18 20.76
CA LYS A 118 -3.37 -1.54 21.63
C LYS A 118 -2.35 -2.52 22.18
N GLU A 119 -2.81 -3.63 22.78
CA GLU A 119 -1.88 -4.60 23.38
C GLU A 119 -1.04 -5.39 22.35
N PRO A 120 -1.65 -5.98 21.27
CA PRO A 120 -0.86 -6.72 20.28
C PRO A 120 0.16 -5.85 19.53
N TYR A 121 -0.13 -4.56 19.34
CA TYR A 121 0.67 -3.63 18.52
C TYR A 121 1.26 -2.46 19.31
N LYS A 122 1.33 -2.57 20.64
CA LYS A 122 1.96 -1.52 21.45
C LYS A 122 3.46 -1.43 21.17
N GLY A 123 3.99 -0.23 21.41
CA GLY A 123 5.42 0.04 21.34
C GLY A 123 5.89 0.82 22.55
N VAL A 124 7.17 1.17 22.53
CA VAL A 124 7.81 1.93 23.63
C VAL A 124 7.37 3.40 23.66
N LEU A 125 6.89 3.96 22.55
CA LEU A 125 6.43 5.34 22.53
C LEU A 125 4.98 5.42 23.05
N PRO A 126 4.72 6.21 24.11
CA PRO A 126 3.39 6.32 24.68
C PRO A 126 2.34 6.74 23.66
N GLY A 127 1.18 6.07 23.68
CA GLY A 127 0.04 6.38 22.81
C GLY A 127 0.22 5.99 21.35
N ARG A 128 1.31 5.32 20.97
CA ARG A 128 1.51 4.81 19.61
C ARG A 128 1.13 3.33 19.52
N VAL A 129 0.40 3.00 18.45
CA VAL A 129 -0.04 1.63 18.15
C VAL A 129 0.44 1.32 16.72
N TYR A 130 1.23 0.26 16.57
CA TYR A 130 1.91 -0.07 15.33
C TYR A 130 1.22 -1.22 14.60
N TYR A 131 -0.11 -1.08 14.38
CA TYR A 131 -0.90 -2.02 13.60
C TYR A 131 -0.60 -1.90 12.10
N GLY A 132 -1.12 -2.84 11.31
CA GLY A 132 -0.86 -2.93 9.87
C GLY A 132 -1.26 -1.68 9.09
N ARG A 133 -0.28 -1.00 8.47
CA ARG A 133 -0.49 0.18 7.62
C ARG A 133 0.26 0.09 6.30
N GLY A 134 -0.20 0.86 5.32
CA GLY A 134 0.34 0.88 3.97
C GLY A 134 -0.06 -0.35 3.16
N TYR A 135 0.34 -0.39 1.91
CA TYR A 135 -0.05 -1.43 0.96
C TYR A 135 0.42 -2.85 1.32
N MET A 136 1.50 -2.98 2.07
CA MET A 136 2.00 -4.28 2.53
C MET A 136 1.56 -4.62 3.96
N SER A 137 0.75 -3.76 4.60
CA SER A 137 0.28 -3.94 5.98
C SER A 137 1.43 -4.07 6.98
N LEU A 138 2.39 -3.10 6.93
CA LEU A 138 3.51 -3.06 7.86
C LEU A 138 2.99 -2.99 9.29
N ALA A 139 3.35 -3.95 10.14
CA ALA A 139 2.93 -4.04 11.53
C ALA A 139 4.13 -4.24 12.46
N THR A 140 3.93 -3.98 13.74
CA THR A 140 4.87 -4.03 14.86
C THR A 140 5.89 -2.89 14.90
N GLU A 141 6.21 -2.43 16.10
CA GLU A 141 7.19 -1.35 16.31
C GLU A 141 8.54 -1.64 15.65
N GLY A 142 9.04 -2.87 15.77
CA GLY A 142 10.31 -3.28 15.18
C GLY A 142 10.38 -3.02 13.68
N ASN A 143 9.34 -3.44 12.94
CA ASN A 143 9.26 -3.24 11.50
C ASN A 143 9.14 -1.75 11.13
N TYR A 144 8.36 -0.95 11.90
CA TYR A 144 8.28 0.49 11.69
C TYR A 144 9.63 1.18 11.94
N ARG A 145 10.37 0.76 12.98
CA ARG A 145 11.71 1.27 13.29
C ARG A 145 12.69 0.97 12.16
N GLU A 146 12.72 -0.29 11.72
CA GLU A 146 13.61 -0.70 10.64
C GLU A 146 13.31 0.04 9.33
N ALA A 147 12.03 0.15 8.96
CA ALA A 147 11.62 0.90 7.77
C ALA A 147 11.98 2.38 7.89
N SER A 148 11.75 3.02 9.06
CA SER A 148 12.09 4.42 9.29
C SER A 148 13.58 4.68 9.13
N GLN A 149 14.41 3.86 9.79
CA GLN A 149 15.87 4.01 9.71
C GLN A 149 16.42 3.70 8.32
N ALA A 150 15.90 2.66 7.65
CA ALA A 150 16.37 2.30 6.31
C ALA A 150 16.03 3.37 5.27
N LEU A 151 14.80 3.89 5.29
CA LEU A 151 14.28 4.76 4.25
C LEU A 151 14.55 6.25 4.50
N PHE A 152 14.69 6.67 5.76
CA PHE A 152 14.72 8.09 6.13
C PHE A 152 15.87 8.46 7.05
N LYS A 153 16.59 7.48 7.62
CA LYS A 153 17.69 7.69 8.59
C LYS A 153 17.24 8.39 9.88
N ASP A 154 15.95 8.32 10.20
CA ASP A 154 15.35 8.92 11.39
C ASP A 154 14.20 8.09 11.95
N ASP A 155 13.52 8.56 13.01
CA ASP A 155 12.44 7.87 13.71
C ASP A 155 11.04 8.36 13.31
N ARG A 156 10.88 8.96 12.10
CA ARG A 156 9.61 9.58 11.71
C ARG A 156 8.44 8.62 11.70
N LEU A 157 8.63 7.37 11.25
CA LEU A 157 7.55 6.37 11.22
C LEU A 157 7.21 5.83 12.61
N LEU A 158 8.12 5.93 13.58
CA LEU A 158 7.83 5.62 14.98
C LEU A 158 7.05 6.76 15.64
N LYS A 159 7.46 7.99 15.39
CA LYS A 159 6.82 9.20 15.95
C LYS A 159 5.45 9.44 15.34
N ASN A 160 5.29 9.16 14.05
CA ASN A 160 4.02 9.28 13.34
C ASN A 160 3.79 8.05 12.42
N PRO A 161 3.28 6.92 12.96
CA PRO A 161 3.03 5.72 12.18
C PRO A 161 1.94 5.90 11.10
N GLU A 162 1.08 6.92 11.23
CA GLU A 162 0.04 7.23 10.25
C GLU A 162 0.62 7.60 8.88
N LEU A 163 1.84 8.14 8.81
CA LEU A 163 2.52 8.45 7.55
C LEU A 163 2.54 7.27 6.57
N VAL A 164 2.64 6.04 7.10
CA VAL A 164 2.64 4.82 6.26
C VAL A 164 1.32 4.62 5.52
N ALA A 165 0.21 5.12 6.05
CA ALA A 165 -1.10 5.04 5.41
C ALA A 165 -1.49 6.32 4.66
N GLU A 166 -1.04 7.48 5.12
CA GLU A 166 -1.49 8.79 4.63
C GLU A 166 -0.67 9.30 3.45
N ASP A 167 0.63 9.08 3.47
CA ASP A 167 1.52 9.51 2.39
C ASP A 167 1.66 8.39 1.34
N GLU A 168 1.30 8.69 0.10
CA GLU A 168 1.30 7.71 -0.98
C GLU A 168 2.72 7.21 -1.31
N CYS A 169 3.70 8.11 -1.32
CA CYS A 169 5.09 7.75 -1.56
C CYS A 169 5.66 6.88 -0.44
N ILE A 170 5.36 7.23 0.81
CA ILE A 170 5.80 6.45 1.99
C ILE A 170 5.16 5.07 1.96
N SER A 171 3.85 4.97 1.64
CA SER A 171 3.16 3.68 1.50
C SER A 171 3.88 2.73 0.55
N TRP A 172 4.25 3.20 -0.65
CA TRP A 172 4.93 2.38 -1.64
C TRP A 172 6.39 2.10 -1.28
N ARG A 173 7.13 3.09 -0.77
CA ARG A 173 8.51 2.89 -0.31
C ARG A 173 8.61 1.85 0.80
N VAL A 174 7.69 1.90 1.76
CA VAL A 174 7.61 0.92 2.84
C VAL A 174 7.24 -0.46 2.32
N ALA A 175 6.32 -0.56 1.36
CA ALA A 175 5.95 -1.84 0.74
C ALA A 175 7.14 -2.48 0.00
N ILE A 176 7.89 -1.69 -0.79
CA ILE A 176 9.12 -2.14 -1.47
C ILE A 176 10.19 -2.56 -0.45
N PHE A 177 10.43 -1.75 0.58
CA PHE A 177 11.38 -2.07 1.65
C PHE A 177 11.06 -3.42 2.30
N PHE A 178 9.79 -3.64 2.68
CA PHE A 178 9.37 -4.91 3.26
C PHE A 178 9.61 -6.08 2.30
N TRP A 179 9.27 -5.91 1.02
CA TRP A 179 9.47 -6.92 -0.01
C TRP A 179 10.92 -7.29 -0.15
N GLU A 180 11.80 -6.32 -0.38
CA GLU A 180 13.22 -6.53 -0.59
C GLU A 180 13.92 -7.19 0.60
N ARG A 181 13.47 -6.86 1.82
CA ARG A 181 14.05 -7.39 3.03
C ARG A 181 13.59 -8.80 3.37
N ASN A 182 12.30 -9.08 3.19
CA ASN A 182 11.69 -10.27 3.76
C ASN A 182 11.21 -11.29 2.72
N VAL A 183 10.93 -10.87 1.49
CA VAL A 183 10.20 -11.67 0.50
C VAL A 183 11.02 -11.94 -0.76
N GLN A 184 11.86 -11.02 -1.18
CA GLN A 184 12.56 -11.06 -2.47
C GLN A 184 13.37 -12.34 -2.69
N ASP A 185 14.06 -12.86 -1.67
CA ASP A 185 14.81 -14.11 -1.82
C ASP A 185 13.90 -15.32 -2.06
N ALA A 186 12.70 -15.31 -1.48
CA ALA A 186 11.69 -16.33 -1.79
C ALA A 186 11.14 -16.14 -3.23
N ALA A 187 10.93 -14.91 -3.68
CA ALA A 187 10.48 -14.62 -5.04
C ALA A 187 11.45 -15.13 -6.12
N LYS A 188 12.76 -15.08 -5.86
CA LYS A 188 13.80 -15.63 -6.76
C LYS A 188 13.66 -17.13 -7.01
N SER A 189 13.03 -17.89 -6.11
CA SER A 189 12.71 -19.31 -6.33
C SER A 189 11.70 -19.54 -7.47
N GLY A 190 10.97 -18.50 -7.84
CA GLY A 190 9.87 -18.55 -8.80
C GLY A 190 8.60 -19.22 -8.26
N LYS A 191 8.55 -19.58 -6.98
CA LYS A 191 7.44 -20.24 -6.30
C LYS A 191 6.62 -19.20 -5.52
N PHE A 192 5.41 -18.92 -5.98
CA PHE A 192 4.58 -17.88 -5.37
C PHE A 192 4.20 -18.22 -3.92
N GLY A 193 3.96 -19.50 -3.60
CA GLY A 193 3.63 -19.94 -2.24
C GLY A 193 4.72 -19.61 -1.23
N GLU A 194 5.99 -19.66 -1.61
CA GLU A 194 7.09 -19.24 -0.74
C GLU A 194 7.01 -17.75 -0.41
N THR A 195 6.61 -16.90 -1.36
CA THR A 195 6.40 -15.48 -1.10
C THR A 195 5.21 -15.24 -0.18
N THR A 196 4.11 -15.99 -0.35
CA THR A 196 2.95 -15.95 0.55
C THR A 196 3.35 -16.27 1.98
N LYS A 197 4.14 -17.33 2.16
CA LYS A 197 4.64 -17.75 3.48
C LYS A 197 5.49 -16.67 4.16
N ARG A 198 6.25 -15.88 3.38
CA ARG A 198 7.03 -14.75 3.90
C ARG A 198 6.17 -13.54 4.25
N VAL A 199 5.10 -13.29 3.47
CA VAL A 199 4.17 -12.18 3.74
C VAL A 199 3.26 -12.50 4.92
N ASN A 200 2.69 -13.71 4.96
CA ASN A 200 1.80 -14.16 6.03
C ASN A 200 1.83 -15.68 6.16
N SER A 201 2.67 -16.19 7.04
CA SER A 201 2.85 -17.63 7.25
C SER A 201 1.59 -18.34 7.75
N ALA A 202 0.68 -17.63 8.43
CA ALA A 202 -0.57 -18.19 8.92
C ALA A 202 -1.48 -18.67 7.77
N GLU A 203 -1.40 -18.06 6.61
CA GLU A 203 -2.17 -18.47 5.42
C GLU A 203 -1.65 -19.80 4.80
N CYS A 204 -0.45 -20.22 5.20
CA CYS A 204 0.19 -21.47 4.75
C CYS A 204 0.10 -22.59 5.80
N ALA A 205 -0.80 -22.46 6.78
CA ALA A 205 -0.96 -23.48 7.82
C ALA A 205 -1.54 -24.77 7.24
N SER A 206 -0.81 -25.87 7.44
CA SER A 206 -1.26 -27.19 6.99
C SER A 206 -2.55 -27.61 7.67
N GLY A 207 -3.55 -28.01 6.86
CA GLY A 207 -4.85 -28.45 7.34
C GLY A 207 -5.87 -27.33 7.64
N ASP A 208 -5.47 -26.07 7.62
CA ASP A 208 -6.42 -24.93 7.71
C ASP A 208 -6.94 -24.55 6.31
N LYS A 209 -8.12 -25.09 5.99
CA LYS A 209 -8.74 -24.84 4.69
C LYS A 209 -9.00 -23.35 4.44
N ALA A 210 -9.46 -22.61 5.46
CA ALA A 210 -9.79 -21.18 5.30
C ALA A 210 -8.53 -20.35 5.03
N ALA A 211 -7.45 -20.61 5.76
CA ALA A 211 -6.15 -19.99 5.53
C ALA A 211 -5.62 -20.29 4.13
N ASN A 212 -5.66 -21.56 3.71
CA ASN A 212 -5.20 -21.98 2.39
C ASN A 212 -6.04 -21.40 1.26
N ASP A 213 -7.35 -21.20 1.44
CA ASP A 213 -8.21 -20.55 0.45
C ASP A 213 -7.83 -19.05 0.28
N ILE A 214 -7.32 -18.39 1.33
CA ILE A 214 -6.75 -17.04 1.22
C ILE A 214 -5.47 -17.07 0.38
N ALA A 215 -4.55 -18.00 0.66
CA ALA A 215 -3.32 -18.15 -0.11
C ALA A 215 -3.59 -18.42 -1.60
N ARG A 216 -4.56 -19.30 -1.92
CA ARG A 216 -5.01 -19.56 -3.30
C ARG A 216 -5.58 -18.33 -3.99
N ARG A 217 -6.29 -17.48 -3.24
CA ARG A 217 -6.80 -16.21 -3.77
C ARG A 217 -5.67 -15.28 -4.17
N ARG A 218 -4.60 -15.18 -3.35
CA ARG A 218 -3.39 -14.42 -3.71
C ARG A 218 -2.74 -14.95 -4.99
N PHE A 219 -2.66 -16.28 -5.12
CA PHE A 219 -2.14 -16.91 -6.34
C PHE A 219 -3.01 -16.60 -7.57
N GLY A 220 -4.33 -16.54 -7.40
CA GLY A 220 -5.24 -16.09 -8.45
C GLY A 220 -4.92 -14.66 -8.91
N TYR A 221 -4.67 -13.74 -7.98
CA TYR A 221 -4.23 -12.38 -8.31
C TYR A 221 -2.89 -12.35 -9.04
N TYR A 222 -1.94 -13.18 -8.60
CA TYR A 222 -0.64 -13.29 -9.27
C TYR A 222 -0.78 -13.67 -10.74
N LYS A 223 -1.62 -14.63 -11.08
CA LYS A 223 -1.86 -15.02 -12.48
C LYS A 223 -2.41 -13.88 -13.32
N VAL A 224 -3.31 -13.07 -12.77
CA VAL A 224 -3.87 -11.91 -13.47
C VAL A 224 -2.77 -10.86 -13.75
N PHE A 225 -1.97 -10.50 -12.74
CA PHE A 225 -0.86 -9.56 -12.93
C PHE A 225 0.19 -10.12 -13.88
N LEU A 226 0.54 -11.40 -13.78
CA LEU A 226 1.51 -12.07 -14.64
C LEU A 226 1.12 -11.95 -16.11
N LYS A 227 -0.13 -12.33 -16.43
CA LYS A 227 -0.71 -12.22 -17.76
C LYS A 227 -0.70 -10.78 -18.29
N ALA A 228 -1.16 -9.83 -17.49
CA ALA A 228 -1.24 -8.42 -17.88
C ALA A 228 0.14 -7.80 -18.14
N PHE A 229 1.17 -8.26 -17.44
CA PHE A 229 2.56 -7.82 -17.62
C PHE A 229 3.30 -8.55 -18.76
N GLY A 230 2.58 -9.38 -19.51
CA GLY A 230 3.12 -10.09 -20.68
C GLY A 230 4.06 -11.25 -20.36
N VAL A 231 3.98 -11.79 -19.14
CA VAL A 231 4.72 -13.00 -18.74
C VAL A 231 3.83 -14.23 -18.96
N LYS A 232 4.41 -15.32 -19.42
CA LYS A 232 3.67 -16.55 -19.74
C LYS A 232 3.09 -17.17 -18.47
N GLU A 233 1.83 -17.63 -18.54
CA GLU A 233 1.12 -18.20 -17.38
C GLU A 233 1.75 -19.52 -16.89
N GLU A 234 2.39 -20.28 -17.78
CA GLU A 234 3.09 -21.52 -17.44
C GLU A 234 4.25 -21.28 -16.46
N GLU A 235 4.70 -20.03 -16.32
CA GLU A 235 5.71 -19.64 -15.32
C GLU A 235 5.14 -19.46 -13.90
N ALA A 236 3.80 -19.46 -13.75
CA ALA A 236 3.15 -19.34 -12.45
C ALA A 236 3.25 -20.66 -11.68
N LYS A 237 3.96 -20.66 -10.56
CA LYS A 237 4.09 -21.82 -9.66
C LYS A 237 3.52 -21.48 -8.29
N GLU A 238 2.49 -22.21 -7.88
CA GLU A 238 1.81 -22.01 -6.58
C GLU A 238 2.59 -22.57 -5.39
N GLU A 239 3.49 -23.50 -5.63
CA GLU A 239 4.22 -24.29 -4.65
C GLU A 239 4.83 -23.46 -3.48
N GLY A 240 4.97 -24.08 -2.31
CA GLY A 240 5.72 -23.56 -1.17
C GLY A 240 4.90 -23.03 0.00
N CYS A 241 3.55 -23.02 -0.11
CA CYS A 241 2.65 -22.55 0.94
C CYS A 241 2.00 -23.73 1.70
N TYR A 242 1.46 -24.73 1.00
CA TYR A 242 0.72 -25.89 1.55
C TYR A 242 0.96 -27.13 0.68
#